data_816d7692b95fd137dad582cb554a0ea3
#
_entry.id   816d7692b95fd137dad582cb554a0ea3
#
_cell.length_a   1.000
_cell.length_b   1.000
_cell.length_c   1.000
_cell.angle_alpha   90.00
_cell.angle_beta   90.00
_cell.angle_gamma   90.00
#
_symmetry.space_group_name_H-M   'P 1'
#
loop_
_entity.id
_entity.type
_entity.pdbx_description
1 polymer ?
#
loop_
_entity_poly.entity_id
_entity_poly.type
_entity_poly.pdbx_seq_one_letter_code
_entity_poly.pdbx_strand_id
1 'polypeptide(L)'
;MPAYGNLIRWGEESARVGPWRADSSAALLVPVPDGGPPSAEFVRRCLRLLAQQGYEKVVTGALAPDEQRGFLEAGFDVQERLHLLLLDRSVPVPSTPPGPAVRRPWGGRRQGALEVDSAAFPPFWRLDGAGLREALEATPRRRFRVVLGGGRRVTGYAICGASGRRGYVQRLAVAPSEQGRGLGRRLLVDGLSWLRSVGTDLIAVNTQKGNEAALHLYRLAGFRDDPDGLCVLTSVVRPLGART
;
A
#
# COMPACT_ATOMS: atom_id res chain seq x y z
N MET A 1 3.23 22.46 -0.74
CA MET A 1 3.48 21.74 0.51
C MET A 1 3.61 20.27 0.19
N PRO A 2 4.72 19.60 0.54
CA PRO A 2 4.83 18.15 0.30
C PRO A 2 3.79 17.42 1.14
N ALA A 3 3.10 16.48 0.53
CA ALA A 3 2.01 15.69 1.12
C ALA A 3 2.48 14.61 2.10
N TYR A 4 3.72 14.67 2.55
CA TYR A 4 4.24 13.79 3.59
C TYR A 4 3.96 14.41 4.94
N GLY A 5 3.15 13.70 5.71
CA GLY A 5 2.72 14.04 7.04
C GLY A 5 3.85 14.46 7.97
N ASN A 6 3.48 15.11 9.05
CA ASN A 6 4.41 15.57 10.08
C ASN A 6 5.26 14.39 10.56
N LEU A 7 6.57 14.63 10.71
CA LEU A 7 7.48 13.67 11.31
C LEU A 7 7.48 13.87 12.82
N ILE A 8 7.10 12.85 13.57
CA ILE A 8 7.25 12.80 15.02
C ILE A 8 8.61 12.15 15.31
N ARG A 9 9.41 12.78 16.16
CA ARG A 9 10.71 12.26 16.61
C ARG A 9 10.78 12.25 18.12
N TRP A 10 11.42 11.21 18.67
CA TRP A 10 11.73 11.09 20.09
C TRP A 10 12.98 10.22 20.28
N GLY A 11 14.09 10.84 20.69
CA GLY A 11 15.40 10.20 20.65
C GLY A 11 15.76 9.77 19.22
N GLU A 12 16.11 8.52 19.05
CA GLU A 12 16.42 7.92 17.74
C GLU A 12 15.18 7.42 17.00
N GLU A 13 14.04 7.33 17.69
CA GLU A 13 12.80 6.83 17.10
C GLU A 13 12.08 7.94 16.33
N SER A 14 11.52 7.55 15.19
CA SER A 14 10.73 8.46 14.38
C SER A 14 9.60 7.77 13.64
N ALA A 15 8.50 8.50 13.42
CA ALA A 15 7.36 8.02 12.65
C ALA A 15 6.79 9.14 11.77
N ARG A 16 6.34 8.78 10.60
CA ARG A 16 5.56 9.66 9.71
C ARG A 16 4.09 9.56 10.08
N VAL A 17 3.44 10.72 10.10
CA VAL A 17 2.04 10.85 10.42
C VAL A 17 1.32 11.64 9.33
N GLY A 18 0.15 11.20 8.95
CA GLY A 18 -0.73 11.88 8.01
C GLY A 18 -2.18 11.42 8.19
N PRO A 19 -3.14 12.02 7.49
CA PRO A 19 -4.51 11.51 7.50
C PRO A 19 -4.59 10.13 6.85
N TRP A 20 -5.44 9.26 7.37
CA TRP A 20 -5.72 7.98 6.76
C TRP A 20 -6.69 8.15 5.59
N ARG A 21 -6.17 8.34 4.35
CA ARG A 21 -6.99 8.42 3.13
C ARG A 21 -8.11 9.47 3.25
N ALA A 22 -9.34 9.13 2.85
CA ALA A 22 -10.51 10.01 2.94
C ALA A 22 -11.12 10.12 4.35
N ASP A 23 -10.61 9.40 5.35
CA ASP A 23 -11.09 9.46 6.73
C ASP A 23 -10.31 10.52 7.52
N SER A 24 -10.92 11.69 7.70
CA SER A 24 -10.31 12.81 8.44
C SER A 24 -10.23 12.58 9.95
N SER A 25 -10.98 11.60 10.49
CA SER A 25 -10.93 11.24 11.90
C SER A 25 -9.82 10.23 12.21
N ALA A 26 -9.24 9.60 11.19
CA ALA A 26 -8.20 8.61 11.33
C ALA A 26 -6.83 9.13 10.88
N ALA A 27 -5.80 8.86 11.67
CA ALA A 27 -4.41 9.13 11.32
C ALA A 27 -3.69 7.85 10.84
N LEU A 28 -2.85 7.99 9.83
CA LEU A 28 -1.84 7.00 9.48
C LEU A 28 -0.58 7.25 10.32
N LEU A 29 -0.04 6.21 10.94
CA LEU A 29 1.23 6.23 11.68
C LEU A 29 2.16 5.16 11.11
N VAL A 30 3.28 5.59 10.51
CA VAL A 30 4.26 4.69 9.88
C VAL A 30 5.63 4.91 10.52
N PRO A 31 6.21 3.89 11.17
CA PRO A 31 7.58 3.99 11.69
C PRO A 31 8.57 4.27 10.57
N VAL A 32 9.62 5.02 10.88
CA VAL A 32 10.75 5.21 9.96
C VAL A 32 11.82 4.18 10.32
N PRO A 33 12.29 3.36 9.36
CA PRO A 33 13.14 2.19 9.65
C PRO A 33 14.52 2.48 10.27
N ASP A 34 14.99 3.73 10.20
CA ASP A 34 16.36 4.10 10.58
C ASP A 34 16.65 3.93 12.10
N GLY A 35 15.60 3.85 12.95
CA GLY A 35 15.70 3.71 14.41
C GLY A 35 15.38 2.31 14.95
N GLY A 36 15.17 1.32 14.09
CA GLY A 36 14.69 -0.01 14.50
C GLY A 36 13.18 -0.06 14.80
N PRO A 37 12.68 -1.20 15.35
CA PRO A 37 11.27 -1.32 15.72
C PRO A 37 10.88 -0.31 16.80
N PRO A 38 9.71 0.36 16.68
CA PRO A 38 9.32 1.40 17.62
C PRO A 38 9.02 0.82 19.00
N SER A 39 9.44 1.52 20.07
CA SER A 39 9.10 1.16 21.44
C SER A 39 7.63 1.48 21.74
N ALA A 40 7.05 0.74 22.69
CA ALA A 40 5.69 1.01 23.17
C ALA A 40 5.56 2.43 23.76
N GLU A 41 6.61 2.95 24.37
CA GLU A 41 6.61 4.29 24.94
C GLU A 41 6.54 5.37 23.86
N PHE A 42 7.34 5.24 22.80
CA PHE A 42 7.27 6.11 21.63
C PHE A 42 5.90 6.07 20.98
N VAL A 43 5.34 4.87 20.77
CA VAL A 43 4.00 4.69 20.18
C VAL A 43 2.93 5.38 21.04
N ARG A 44 2.94 5.19 22.38
CA ARG A 44 2.01 5.88 23.29
C ARG A 44 2.14 7.40 23.22
N ARG A 45 3.36 7.91 23.05
CA ARG A 45 3.59 9.34 22.84
C ARG A 45 2.96 9.83 21.54
N CYS A 46 3.13 9.08 20.44
CA CYS A 46 2.47 9.39 19.17
C CYS A 46 0.95 9.41 19.32
N LEU A 47 0.35 8.44 20.01
CA LEU A 47 -1.11 8.40 20.26
C LEU A 47 -1.58 9.65 21.01
N ARG A 48 -0.87 10.08 22.06
CA ARG A 48 -1.23 11.31 22.80
C ARG A 48 -1.20 12.56 21.90
N LEU A 49 -0.17 12.70 21.07
CA LEU A 49 -0.04 13.82 20.14
C LEU A 49 -1.16 13.84 19.10
N LEU A 50 -1.50 12.67 18.57
CA LEU A 50 -2.58 12.52 17.57
C LEU A 50 -3.96 12.80 18.19
N ALA A 51 -4.21 12.33 19.42
CA ALA A 51 -5.42 12.67 20.17
C ALA A 51 -5.56 14.19 20.39
N GLN A 52 -4.46 14.88 20.70
CA GLN A 52 -4.44 16.36 20.83
C GLN A 52 -4.72 17.08 19.51
N GLN A 53 -4.39 16.46 18.36
CA GLN A 53 -4.71 16.97 17.04
C GLN A 53 -6.16 16.65 16.59
N GLY A 54 -6.94 15.98 17.44
CA GLY A 54 -8.35 15.69 17.19
C GLY A 54 -8.61 14.38 16.43
N TYR A 55 -7.59 13.54 16.22
CA TYR A 55 -7.84 12.22 15.65
C TYR A 55 -8.50 11.30 16.67
N GLU A 56 -9.41 10.46 16.17
CA GLU A 56 -10.18 9.48 16.98
C GLU A 56 -9.65 8.05 16.79
N LYS A 57 -8.93 7.82 15.69
CA LYS A 57 -8.39 6.53 15.30
C LYS A 57 -6.99 6.67 14.74
N VAL A 58 -6.13 5.70 15.03
CA VAL A 58 -4.80 5.59 14.42
C VAL A 58 -4.68 4.25 13.71
N VAL A 59 -4.20 4.25 12.49
CA VAL A 59 -3.98 3.08 11.62
C VAL A 59 -2.51 3.03 11.28
N THR A 60 -1.91 1.84 11.28
CA THR A 60 -0.51 1.66 10.84
C THR A 60 -0.42 1.38 9.35
N GLY A 61 0.77 1.47 8.78
CA GLY A 61 1.11 0.76 7.56
C GLY A 61 1.03 -0.76 7.75
N ALA A 62 1.36 -1.52 6.71
CA ALA A 62 1.55 -2.96 6.81
C ALA A 62 2.91 -3.23 7.49
N LEU A 63 2.88 -3.75 8.70
CA LEU A 63 4.02 -3.96 9.59
C LEU A 63 4.50 -5.41 9.56
N ALA A 64 5.82 -5.62 9.49
CA ALA A 64 6.44 -6.91 9.72
C ALA A 64 6.32 -7.33 11.21
N PRO A 65 6.47 -8.62 11.56
CA PRO A 65 6.25 -9.10 12.93
C PRO A 65 7.08 -8.38 14.00
N ASP A 66 8.33 -8.06 13.71
CA ASP A 66 9.23 -7.33 14.60
C ASP A 66 8.79 -5.89 14.84
N GLU A 67 8.19 -5.24 13.83
CA GLU A 67 7.67 -3.88 13.92
C GLU A 67 6.36 -3.79 14.72
N GLN A 68 5.62 -4.89 14.88
CA GLN A 68 4.30 -4.92 15.52
C GLN A 68 4.36 -4.80 17.04
N ARG A 69 5.44 -5.29 17.66
CA ARG A 69 5.53 -5.49 19.12
C ARG A 69 5.22 -4.21 19.90
N GLY A 70 5.90 -3.11 19.60
CA GLY A 70 5.69 -1.85 20.32
C GLY A 70 4.29 -1.28 20.16
N PHE A 71 3.64 -1.51 19.01
CA PHE A 71 2.24 -1.12 18.79
C PHE A 71 1.28 -1.97 19.62
N LEU A 72 1.43 -3.29 19.62
CA LEU A 72 0.59 -4.20 20.41
C LEU A 72 0.71 -3.91 21.92
N GLU A 73 1.93 -3.69 22.42
CA GLU A 73 2.19 -3.30 23.80
C GLU A 73 1.65 -1.90 24.14
N ALA A 74 1.45 -1.05 23.13
CA ALA A 74 0.82 0.27 23.27
C ALA A 74 -0.71 0.25 23.16
N GLY A 75 -1.32 -0.93 22.98
CA GLY A 75 -2.78 -1.10 22.93
C GLY A 75 -3.39 -1.00 21.54
N PHE A 76 -2.64 -1.31 20.50
CA PHE A 76 -3.20 -1.52 19.16
C PHE A 76 -3.77 -2.93 19.03
N ASP A 77 -4.84 -3.05 18.25
CA ASP A 77 -5.44 -4.31 17.83
C ASP A 77 -5.11 -4.62 16.37
N VAL A 78 -5.12 -5.91 16.03
CA VAL A 78 -4.94 -6.35 14.64
C VAL A 78 -6.21 -6.02 13.84
N GLN A 79 -6.09 -5.04 12.95
CA GLN A 79 -7.16 -4.68 12.02
C GLN A 79 -7.25 -5.69 10.87
N GLU A 80 -6.12 -6.07 10.29
CA GLU A 80 -6.08 -7.02 9.20
C GLU A 80 -4.71 -7.70 9.07
N ARG A 81 -4.73 -8.99 8.71
CA ARG A 81 -3.55 -9.77 8.36
C ARG A 81 -3.42 -9.88 6.86
N LEU A 82 -2.22 -9.66 6.34
CA LEU A 82 -1.92 -9.67 4.92
C LEU A 82 -0.94 -10.79 4.60
N HIS A 83 -1.09 -11.40 3.42
CA HIS A 83 0.00 -12.13 2.80
C HIS A 83 1.07 -11.15 2.34
N LEU A 84 2.32 -11.47 2.59
CA LEU A 84 3.47 -10.92 1.91
C LEU A 84 3.96 -11.95 0.91
N LEU A 85 4.18 -11.56 -0.34
CA LEU A 85 4.75 -12.45 -1.35
C LEU A 85 5.97 -11.78 -1.96
N LEU A 86 6.98 -12.59 -2.21
CA LEU A 86 8.29 -12.16 -2.70
C LEU A 86 8.61 -12.83 -4.04
N LEU A 87 9.20 -12.07 -4.95
CA LEU A 87 9.71 -12.54 -6.24
C LEU A 87 11.20 -12.25 -6.34
N ASP A 88 11.99 -13.31 -6.27
CA ASP A 88 13.45 -13.23 -6.40
C ASP A 88 13.88 -12.95 -7.83
N ARG A 89 15.08 -12.36 -8.00
CA ARG A 89 15.65 -12.03 -9.30
C ARG A 89 15.89 -13.24 -10.22
N SER A 90 16.15 -14.40 -9.65
CA SER A 90 16.36 -15.64 -10.40
C SER A 90 15.11 -16.13 -11.12
N VAL A 91 13.90 -15.69 -10.66
CA VAL A 91 12.65 -16.06 -11.30
C VAL A 91 12.39 -15.16 -12.52
N PRO A 92 12.27 -15.72 -13.73
CA PRO A 92 12.02 -14.94 -14.94
C PRO A 92 10.65 -14.27 -14.91
N VAL A 93 10.57 -13.05 -15.45
CA VAL A 93 9.28 -12.39 -15.64
C VAL A 93 8.49 -13.13 -16.73
N PRO A 94 7.22 -13.48 -16.47
CA PRO A 94 6.39 -14.14 -17.48
C PRO A 94 6.22 -13.30 -18.73
N SER A 95 5.94 -13.96 -19.86
CA SER A 95 5.62 -13.27 -21.12
C SER A 95 4.35 -12.44 -20.98
N THR A 96 4.31 -11.30 -21.66
CA THR A 96 3.14 -10.41 -21.67
C THR A 96 1.98 -11.12 -22.39
N PRO A 97 0.84 -11.35 -21.75
CA PRO A 97 -0.31 -11.98 -22.40
C PRO A 97 -0.89 -11.05 -23.48
N PRO A 98 -1.58 -11.57 -24.49
CA PRO A 98 -2.29 -10.77 -25.50
C PRO A 98 -3.36 -9.89 -24.83
N GLY A 99 -3.70 -8.75 -25.45
CA GLY A 99 -4.76 -7.87 -24.95
C GLY A 99 -4.46 -6.39 -25.14
N PRO A 100 -5.25 -5.50 -24.53
CA PRO A 100 -5.14 -4.04 -24.72
C PRO A 100 -3.82 -3.51 -24.19
N ALA A 101 -3.32 -2.43 -24.81
CA ALA A 101 -2.04 -1.82 -24.42
C ALA A 101 -2.07 -1.25 -23.00
N VAL A 102 -1.02 -1.52 -22.24
CA VAL A 102 -0.75 -0.88 -20.94
C VAL A 102 -0.12 0.49 -21.20
N ARG A 103 -0.73 1.58 -20.70
CA ARG A 103 -0.38 2.94 -21.04
C ARG A 103 -0.06 3.80 -19.83
N ARG A 104 0.74 4.85 -20.04
CA ARG A 104 0.90 5.90 -19.03
C ARG A 104 -0.42 6.69 -18.91
N PRO A 105 -0.93 6.93 -17.67
CA PRO A 105 -2.11 7.78 -17.51
C PRO A 105 -1.78 9.26 -17.82
N TRP A 106 -2.70 9.94 -18.50
CA TRP A 106 -2.67 11.38 -18.73
C TRP A 106 -4.10 11.93 -18.70
N GLY A 107 -4.26 13.24 -18.46
CA GLY A 107 -5.58 13.86 -18.31
C GLY A 107 -6.41 13.25 -17.20
N GLY A 108 -7.70 13.09 -17.39
CA GLY A 108 -8.66 12.53 -16.42
C GLY A 108 -8.48 11.05 -16.07
N ARG A 109 -7.47 10.35 -16.61
CA ARG A 109 -7.25 8.91 -16.35
C ARG A 109 -6.79 8.60 -14.93
N ARG A 110 -6.27 9.59 -14.19
CA ARG A 110 -6.02 9.42 -12.75
C ARG A 110 -7.33 9.27 -11.99
N GLN A 111 -8.32 10.07 -12.35
CA GLN A 111 -9.66 9.95 -11.77
C GLN A 111 -10.29 8.61 -12.15
N GLY A 112 -10.18 8.16 -13.39
CA GLY A 112 -10.64 6.84 -13.81
C GLY A 112 -9.95 5.69 -13.06
N ALA A 113 -8.68 5.83 -12.65
CA ALA A 113 -8.01 4.84 -11.81
C ALA A 113 -8.59 4.81 -10.39
N LEU A 114 -8.95 5.97 -9.81
CA LEU A 114 -9.64 6.06 -8.51
C LEU A 114 -11.04 5.46 -8.56
N GLU A 115 -11.76 5.61 -9.67
CA GLU A 115 -13.06 4.96 -9.88
C GLU A 115 -12.93 3.44 -9.89
N VAL A 116 -11.92 2.91 -10.59
CA VAL A 116 -11.58 1.47 -10.58
C VAL A 116 -11.20 1.02 -9.18
N ASP A 117 -10.38 1.80 -8.45
CA ASP A 117 -9.99 1.49 -7.08
C ASP A 117 -11.20 1.41 -6.16
N SER A 118 -12.07 2.41 -6.20
CA SER A 118 -13.29 2.46 -5.39
C SER A 118 -14.24 1.30 -5.66
N ALA A 119 -14.29 0.81 -6.91
CA ALA A 119 -15.12 -0.34 -7.28
C ALA A 119 -14.48 -1.69 -6.89
N ALA A 120 -13.15 -1.78 -6.86
CA ALA A 120 -12.42 -3.01 -6.64
C ALA A 120 -12.08 -3.30 -5.16
N PHE A 121 -12.03 -2.26 -4.30
CA PHE A 121 -11.64 -2.42 -2.90
C PHE A 121 -12.75 -2.07 -1.92
N PRO A 122 -12.77 -2.73 -0.74
CA PRO A 122 -13.64 -2.35 0.38
C PRO A 122 -13.34 -0.90 0.85
N PRO A 123 -14.30 -0.20 1.48
CA PRO A 123 -14.15 1.21 1.87
C PRO A 123 -12.86 1.53 2.62
N PHE A 124 -12.47 0.71 3.59
CA PHE A 124 -11.24 0.88 4.38
C PHE A 124 -9.97 0.94 3.50
N TRP A 125 -9.95 0.23 2.38
CA TRP A 125 -8.78 0.14 1.50
C TRP A 125 -8.82 1.06 0.28
N ARG A 126 -9.89 1.80 0.04
CA ARG A 126 -10.02 2.68 -1.12
C ARG A 126 -9.01 3.81 -1.08
N LEU A 127 -8.45 4.13 -2.23
CA LEU A 127 -7.64 5.33 -2.39
C LEU A 127 -8.51 6.52 -2.78
N ASP A 128 -8.21 7.65 -2.19
CA ASP A 128 -8.60 8.97 -2.67
C ASP A 128 -7.46 9.63 -3.44
N GLY A 129 -7.62 10.89 -3.82
CA GLY A 129 -6.58 11.64 -4.51
C GLY A 129 -5.31 11.83 -3.68
N ALA A 130 -5.41 11.90 -2.34
CA ALA A 130 -4.26 12.00 -1.44
C ALA A 130 -3.53 10.65 -1.33
N GLY A 131 -4.25 9.56 -1.11
CA GLY A 131 -3.70 8.21 -1.07
C GLY A 131 -3.04 7.80 -2.40
N LEU A 132 -3.61 8.22 -3.54
CA LEU A 132 -2.96 8.00 -4.83
C LEU A 132 -1.63 8.75 -4.95
N ARG A 133 -1.56 9.99 -4.48
CA ARG A 133 -0.29 10.75 -4.45
C ARG A 133 0.72 10.09 -3.53
N GLU A 134 0.31 9.71 -2.33
CA GLU A 134 1.14 8.99 -1.37
C GLU A 134 1.72 7.70 -1.98
N ALA A 135 0.89 6.86 -2.60
CA ALA A 135 1.34 5.65 -3.26
C ALA A 135 2.34 5.93 -4.39
N LEU A 136 2.17 7.03 -5.13
CA LEU A 136 3.10 7.44 -6.18
C LEU A 136 4.42 8.02 -5.62
N GLU A 137 4.42 8.55 -4.42
CA GLU A 137 5.57 9.20 -3.78
C GLU A 137 6.28 8.29 -2.77
N ALA A 138 5.71 7.11 -2.48
CA ALA A 138 6.25 6.15 -1.51
C ALA A 138 7.67 5.64 -1.85
N THR A 139 8.08 5.74 -3.11
CA THR A 139 9.40 5.28 -3.57
C THR A 139 10.04 6.29 -4.53
N PRO A 140 11.39 6.40 -4.54
CA PRO A 140 12.11 7.33 -5.42
C PRO A 140 11.84 7.10 -6.90
N ARG A 141 11.74 5.83 -7.32
CA ARG A 141 11.38 5.45 -8.70
C ARG A 141 10.01 4.83 -8.72
N ARG A 142 9.15 5.26 -9.64
CA ARG A 142 7.76 4.83 -9.72
C ARG A 142 7.28 4.62 -11.14
N ARG A 143 6.34 3.70 -11.30
CA ARG A 143 5.66 3.42 -12.56
C ARG A 143 4.15 3.36 -12.31
N PHE A 144 3.42 4.24 -12.92
CA PHE A 144 1.96 4.22 -12.93
C PHE A 144 1.44 3.90 -14.32
N ARG A 145 0.58 2.89 -14.43
CA ARG A 145 0.04 2.39 -15.69
C ARG A 145 -1.46 2.13 -15.57
N VAL A 146 -2.14 2.28 -16.72
CA VAL A 146 -3.57 2.01 -16.87
C VAL A 146 -3.81 1.16 -18.11
N VAL A 147 -4.91 0.40 -18.08
CA VAL A 147 -5.49 -0.27 -19.23
C VAL A 147 -6.83 0.40 -19.55
N LEU A 148 -7.13 0.57 -20.83
CA LEU A 148 -8.37 1.19 -21.31
C LEU A 148 -9.24 0.12 -21.95
N GLY A 149 -10.51 0.12 -21.61
CA GLY A 149 -11.57 -0.64 -22.27
C GLY A 149 -12.31 0.15 -23.33
N GLY A 150 -13.50 -0.29 -23.68
CA GLY A 150 -14.41 0.38 -24.59
C GLY A 150 -14.69 1.84 -24.15
N GLY A 151 -14.87 2.74 -25.11
CA GLY A 151 -15.08 4.17 -24.82
C GLY A 151 -13.88 4.88 -24.17
N ARG A 152 -12.68 4.26 -24.18
CA ARG A 152 -11.44 4.78 -23.58
C ARG A 152 -11.50 4.97 -22.05
N ARG A 153 -12.42 4.29 -21.36
CA ARG A 153 -12.51 4.27 -19.90
C ARG A 153 -11.36 3.46 -19.31
N VAL A 154 -10.87 3.85 -18.14
CA VAL A 154 -9.90 3.04 -17.38
C VAL A 154 -10.62 1.81 -16.84
N THR A 155 -10.08 0.64 -17.13
CA THR A 155 -10.62 -0.67 -16.69
C THR A 155 -9.68 -1.40 -15.74
N GLY A 156 -8.46 -0.92 -15.61
CA GLY A 156 -7.50 -1.43 -14.65
C GLY A 156 -6.29 -0.51 -14.55
N TYR A 157 -5.59 -0.60 -13.43
CA TYR A 157 -4.37 0.16 -13.21
C TYR A 157 -3.39 -0.57 -12.28
N ALA A 158 -2.12 -0.17 -12.36
CA ALA A 158 -1.09 -0.61 -11.42
C ALA A 158 -0.13 0.53 -11.08
N ILE A 159 0.33 0.53 -9.83
CA ILE A 159 1.42 1.35 -9.32
C ILE A 159 2.51 0.42 -8.85
N CYS A 160 3.71 0.60 -9.39
CA CYS A 160 4.91 -0.08 -8.94
C CYS A 160 5.94 0.96 -8.51
N GLY A 161 6.74 0.60 -7.52
CA GLY A 161 7.77 1.45 -6.98
C GLY A 161 9.08 0.71 -6.79
N ALA A 162 10.22 1.44 -6.82
CA ALA A 162 11.53 0.87 -6.53
C ALA A 162 12.35 1.81 -5.65
N SER A 163 13.03 1.23 -4.66
CA SER A 163 14.00 1.88 -3.78
C SER A 163 15.23 0.99 -3.65
N GLY A 164 16.40 1.49 -4.03
CA GLY A 164 17.61 0.67 -4.13
C GLY A 164 17.39 -0.54 -5.03
N ARG A 165 17.67 -1.73 -4.49
CA ARG A 165 17.50 -3.04 -5.18
C ARG A 165 16.16 -3.72 -4.87
N ARG A 166 15.25 -3.07 -4.11
CA ARG A 166 13.92 -3.57 -3.79
C ARG A 166 12.86 -2.95 -4.68
N GLY A 167 11.97 -3.78 -5.19
CA GLY A 167 10.80 -3.41 -5.97
C GLY A 167 9.51 -3.72 -5.22
N TYR A 168 8.44 -3.00 -5.54
CA TYR A 168 7.14 -3.15 -4.90
C TYR A 168 6.03 -3.07 -5.94
N VAL A 169 5.10 -4.02 -5.90
CA VAL A 169 3.79 -3.84 -6.53
C VAL A 169 2.90 -3.19 -5.48
N GLN A 170 2.85 -1.85 -5.50
CA GLN A 170 2.20 -1.06 -4.44
C GLN A 170 0.69 -1.08 -4.54
N ARG A 171 0.17 -1.14 -5.76
CA ARG A 171 -1.27 -1.21 -6.02
C ARG A 171 -1.54 -1.84 -7.38
N LEU A 172 -2.53 -2.70 -7.45
CA LEU A 172 -3.05 -3.28 -8.70
C LEU A 172 -4.55 -3.49 -8.55
N ALA A 173 -5.32 -2.96 -9.48
CA ALA A 173 -6.76 -3.14 -9.51
C ALA A 173 -7.29 -3.30 -10.94
N VAL A 174 -8.33 -4.10 -11.08
CA VAL A 174 -9.12 -4.26 -12.31
C VAL A 174 -10.59 -4.09 -11.94
N ALA A 175 -11.32 -3.31 -12.73
CA ALA A 175 -12.75 -3.11 -12.55
C ALA A 175 -13.49 -4.46 -12.46
N PRO A 176 -14.41 -4.66 -11.51
CA PRO A 176 -15.07 -5.95 -11.31
C PRO A 176 -15.68 -6.56 -12.58
N SER A 177 -16.27 -5.73 -13.44
CA SER A 177 -16.83 -6.16 -14.73
C SER A 177 -15.81 -6.61 -15.78
N GLU A 178 -14.52 -6.35 -15.54
CA GLU A 178 -13.42 -6.66 -16.47
C GLU A 178 -12.42 -7.68 -15.89
N GLN A 179 -12.71 -8.22 -14.73
CA GLN A 179 -11.91 -9.29 -14.11
C GLN A 179 -12.06 -10.59 -14.90
N GLY A 180 -11.16 -11.54 -14.72
CA GLY A 180 -11.14 -12.79 -15.45
C GLY A 180 -10.65 -12.71 -16.90
N ARG A 181 -10.38 -11.49 -17.44
CA ARG A 181 -9.95 -11.26 -18.83
C ARG A 181 -8.44 -11.09 -19.02
N GLY A 182 -7.64 -11.43 -18.01
CA GLY A 182 -6.18 -11.35 -18.07
C GLY A 182 -5.59 -9.94 -17.89
N LEU A 183 -6.41 -8.91 -17.64
CA LEU A 183 -5.92 -7.51 -17.48
C LEU A 183 -4.99 -7.35 -16.29
N GLY A 184 -5.29 -7.99 -15.16
CA GLY A 184 -4.43 -7.99 -13.98
C GLY A 184 -3.05 -8.58 -14.27
N ARG A 185 -2.99 -9.70 -15.01
CA ARG A 185 -1.73 -10.31 -15.43
C ARG A 185 -0.92 -9.39 -16.35
N ARG A 186 -1.57 -8.70 -17.29
CA ARG A 186 -0.88 -7.73 -18.17
C ARG A 186 -0.28 -6.58 -17.38
N LEU A 187 -1.03 -6.00 -16.45
CA LEU A 187 -0.56 -4.91 -15.59
C LEU A 187 0.60 -5.37 -14.70
N LEU A 188 0.49 -6.57 -14.14
CA LEU A 188 1.55 -7.15 -13.30
C LEU A 188 2.81 -7.37 -14.12
N VAL A 189 2.74 -8.02 -15.28
CA VAL A 189 3.91 -8.28 -16.14
C VAL A 189 4.58 -6.98 -16.61
N ASP A 190 3.81 -5.96 -16.99
CA ASP A 190 4.37 -4.63 -17.33
C ASP A 190 5.12 -4.02 -16.13
N GLY A 191 4.57 -4.13 -14.93
CA GLY A 191 5.20 -3.68 -13.69
C GLY A 191 6.48 -4.44 -13.39
N LEU A 192 6.46 -5.77 -13.43
CA LEU A 192 7.61 -6.65 -13.17
C LEU A 192 8.74 -6.41 -14.17
N SER A 193 8.41 -6.31 -15.46
CA SER A 193 9.40 -6.02 -16.51
C SER A 193 10.11 -4.69 -16.25
N TRP A 194 9.37 -3.66 -15.87
CA TRP A 194 9.97 -2.39 -15.50
C TRP A 194 10.80 -2.47 -14.22
N LEU A 195 10.32 -3.13 -13.17
CA LEU A 195 11.09 -3.31 -11.93
C LEU A 195 12.43 -3.99 -12.21
N ARG A 196 12.45 -5.02 -13.04
CA ARG A 196 13.69 -5.67 -13.47
C ARG A 196 14.60 -4.73 -14.28
N SER A 197 14.03 -3.94 -15.19
CA SER A 197 14.79 -2.97 -15.99
C SER A 197 15.45 -1.87 -15.18
N VAL A 198 14.90 -1.52 -14.01
CA VAL A 198 15.50 -0.56 -13.08
C VAL A 198 16.41 -1.22 -12.03
N GLY A 199 16.71 -2.52 -12.15
CA GLY A 199 17.73 -3.21 -11.38
C GLY A 199 17.30 -3.73 -10.01
N THR A 200 16.00 -4.05 -9.82
CA THR A 200 15.55 -4.67 -8.57
C THR A 200 15.89 -6.16 -8.52
N ASP A 201 16.33 -6.62 -7.35
CA ASP A 201 16.61 -8.04 -7.10
C ASP A 201 15.43 -8.75 -6.47
N LEU A 202 14.78 -8.10 -5.51
CA LEU A 202 13.65 -8.63 -4.80
C LEU A 202 12.43 -7.72 -5.02
N ILE A 203 11.31 -8.31 -5.42
CA ILE A 203 10.05 -7.60 -5.60
C ILE A 203 9.05 -8.13 -4.58
N ALA A 204 8.45 -7.23 -3.82
CA ALA A 204 7.45 -7.53 -2.80
C ALA A 204 6.06 -7.09 -3.26
N VAL A 205 5.06 -7.84 -2.84
CA VAL A 205 3.64 -7.49 -2.94
C VAL A 205 2.92 -8.00 -1.70
N ASN A 206 1.94 -7.25 -1.22
CA ASN A 206 1.05 -7.73 -0.18
C ASN A 206 -0.41 -7.74 -0.64
N THR A 207 -1.21 -8.60 -0.04
CA THR A 207 -2.66 -8.67 -0.29
C THR A 207 -3.39 -9.24 0.91
N GLN A 208 -4.69 -8.94 1.03
CA GLN A 208 -5.55 -9.48 2.07
C GLN A 208 -5.61 -11.00 2.01
N LYS A 209 -5.74 -11.66 3.18
CA LYS A 209 -5.78 -13.12 3.27
C LYS A 209 -6.92 -13.76 2.46
N GLY A 210 -8.06 -13.09 2.34
CA GLY A 210 -9.20 -13.58 1.56
C GLY A 210 -9.18 -13.20 0.07
N ASN A 211 -8.11 -12.56 -0.44
CA ASN A 211 -8.04 -12.16 -1.85
C ASN A 211 -7.42 -13.27 -2.72
N GLU A 212 -8.15 -14.37 -2.87
CA GLU A 212 -7.70 -15.55 -3.64
C GLU A 212 -7.33 -15.23 -5.08
N ALA A 213 -8.05 -14.29 -5.72
CA ALA A 213 -7.76 -13.88 -7.09
C ALA A 213 -6.39 -13.24 -7.23
N ALA A 214 -6.01 -12.37 -6.27
CA ALA A 214 -4.69 -11.74 -6.25
C ALA A 214 -3.59 -12.76 -5.90
N LEU A 215 -3.84 -13.64 -4.91
CA LEU A 215 -2.90 -14.70 -4.54
C LEU A 215 -2.60 -15.61 -5.72
N HIS A 216 -3.63 -16.07 -6.42
CA HIS A 216 -3.48 -16.88 -7.62
C HIS A 216 -2.67 -16.14 -8.70
N LEU A 217 -2.98 -14.87 -8.95
CA LEU A 217 -2.27 -14.04 -9.92
C LEU A 217 -0.77 -13.94 -9.61
N TYR A 218 -0.43 -13.67 -8.35
CA TYR A 218 0.98 -13.51 -7.93
C TYR A 218 1.73 -14.84 -7.94
N ARG A 219 1.13 -15.92 -7.45
CA ARG A 219 1.75 -17.26 -7.48
C ARG A 219 2.01 -17.74 -8.91
N LEU A 220 1.08 -17.51 -9.84
CA LEU A 220 1.28 -17.78 -11.26
C LEU A 220 2.40 -16.95 -11.90
N ALA A 221 2.70 -15.77 -11.34
CA ALA A 221 3.83 -14.95 -11.77
C ALA A 221 5.16 -15.34 -11.11
N GLY A 222 5.16 -16.39 -10.26
CA GLY A 222 6.35 -16.92 -9.62
C GLY A 222 6.66 -16.34 -8.23
N PHE A 223 5.77 -15.52 -7.67
CA PHE A 223 5.90 -15.07 -6.28
C PHE A 223 5.73 -16.24 -5.31
N ARG A 224 6.48 -16.19 -4.23
CA ARG A 224 6.38 -17.13 -3.11
C ARG A 224 5.89 -16.42 -1.87
N ASP A 225 5.02 -17.09 -1.11
CA ASP A 225 4.54 -16.56 0.17
C ASP A 225 5.71 -16.45 1.16
N ASP A 226 5.78 -15.31 1.83
CA ASP A 226 6.58 -15.14 3.04
C ASP A 226 5.75 -15.66 4.22
N PRO A 227 6.30 -16.58 5.05
CA PRO A 227 5.53 -17.25 6.11
C PRO A 227 5.04 -16.27 7.18
N ASP A 228 5.77 -15.22 7.44
CA ASP A 228 5.46 -14.28 8.52
C ASP A 228 4.31 -13.32 8.16
N GLY A 229 4.21 -12.95 6.88
CA GLY A 229 3.21 -12.01 6.41
C GLY A 229 3.35 -10.61 7.01
N LEU A 230 2.28 -9.83 6.94
CA LEU A 230 2.24 -8.47 7.51
C LEU A 230 0.93 -8.27 8.28
N CYS A 231 0.91 -7.29 9.20
CA CYS A 231 -0.32 -6.85 9.86
C CYS A 231 -0.53 -5.35 9.70
N VAL A 232 -1.77 -4.94 9.51
CA VAL A 232 -2.23 -3.56 9.72
C VAL A 232 -2.87 -3.53 11.10
N LEU A 233 -2.41 -2.61 11.93
CA LEU A 233 -2.89 -2.44 13.29
C LEU A 233 -3.69 -1.15 13.42
N THR A 234 -4.58 -1.10 14.41
CA THR A 234 -5.40 0.09 14.68
C THR A 234 -5.58 0.30 16.17
N SER A 235 -5.69 1.55 16.59
CA SER A 235 -6.05 1.92 17.95
C SER A 235 -7.06 3.06 17.93
N VAL A 236 -8.02 3.02 18.85
CA VAL A 236 -8.94 4.13 19.10
C VAL A 236 -8.24 5.09 20.08
N VAL A 237 -8.21 6.37 19.75
CA VAL A 237 -7.70 7.41 20.63
C VAL A 237 -8.85 8.32 21.04
N ARG A 238 -8.92 8.69 22.33
CA ARG A 238 -9.92 9.63 22.82
C ARG A 238 -9.33 11.04 22.79
N PRO A 239 -9.93 11.99 22.07
CA PRO A 239 -9.50 13.38 22.14
C PRO A 239 -9.56 13.88 23.60
N LEU A 240 -8.52 14.59 24.03
CA LEU A 240 -8.47 15.22 25.34
C LEU A 240 -9.55 16.31 25.39
N GLY A 241 -10.69 16.01 26.01
CA GLY A 241 -11.80 16.96 26.14
C GLY A 241 -13.22 16.38 25.97
N ALA A 242 -13.37 15.14 25.51
CA ALA A 242 -14.66 14.47 25.55
C ALA A 242 -14.98 14.06 27.01
N ARG A 243 -15.58 14.99 27.77
CA ARG A 243 -16.25 14.64 29.04
C ARG A 243 -17.50 13.83 28.69
N THR A 244 -17.63 12.66 29.30
CA THR A 244 -18.87 11.88 29.39
C THR A 244 -19.97 12.69 30.05
#